data_38df2d03fbd7b608cebba78363898632
#
_entry.id   38df2d03fbd7b608cebba78363898632
#
_cell.length_a   1.000
_cell.length_b   1.000
_cell.length_c   1.000
_cell.angle_alpha   90.00
_cell.angle_beta   90.00
_cell.angle_gamma   90.00
#
_symmetry.space_group_name_H-M   'P 1'
#
loop_
_entity.id
_entity.type
_entity.pdbx_description
1 polymer ?
#
loop_
_entity_poly.entity_id
_entity_poly.type
_entity_poly.pdbx_seq_one_letter_code
_entity_poly.pdbx_strand_id
1 'polypeptide(L)'
;RGICAIPYVRQRDNATVYFPVNIIGNLYVSNGMSAGNTPAEARTQALSEIFERYAKFRIISEGLCLPDVPQAVINRYPRIAAGIQGLRDAGFGILVKDASMGGQFPVMNVTLLNPQDQGCFARFGAHPRFEVALERALTELLQGRALDALGGFPAPGFDLEEVASSPNIEIHFVDSSGVIHWNFLGDQPDFPFHDWNFSGTTAEDYQWSVNAIQAMGRDIYVADFQHLGVYACRVLVPGMSEIYPVDELEWENNSIANPIREAILNLSDLDHDECSDLMET
;
A
#
# COMPACT_ATOMS: atom_id res chain seq x y z
N ARG A 1 -18.56 -28.41 -8.67
CA ARG A 1 -17.19 -27.91 -8.45
C ARG A 1 -17.22 -27.00 -7.25
N GLY A 2 -16.40 -27.28 -6.17
CA GLY A 2 -16.37 -26.47 -4.96
C GLY A 2 -15.57 -25.18 -5.13
N ILE A 3 -15.87 -24.16 -4.33
CA ILE A 3 -15.05 -22.95 -4.22
C ILE A 3 -13.83 -23.29 -3.36
N CYS A 4 -12.64 -23.02 -3.87
CA CYS A 4 -11.40 -23.12 -3.09
C CYS A 4 -11.24 -21.86 -2.23
N ALA A 5 -11.07 -22.03 -0.91
CA ALA A 5 -10.88 -20.93 0.02
C ALA A 5 -9.71 -21.22 0.98
N ILE A 6 -9.02 -20.17 1.39
CA ILE A 6 -7.92 -20.23 2.36
C ILE A 6 -8.46 -19.84 3.74
N PRO A 7 -8.15 -20.61 4.80
CA PRO A 7 -8.49 -20.24 6.17
C PRO A 7 -7.58 -19.10 6.65
N TYR A 8 -8.19 -18.08 7.25
CA TYR A 8 -7.51 -16.99 7.96
C TYR A 8 -7.99 -16.94 9.39
N VAL A 9 -7.13 -16.56 10.30
CA VAL A 9 -7.46 -16.29 11.69
C VAL A 9 -7.73 -14.81 11.88
N ARG A 10 -8.94 -14.48 12.30
CA ARG A 10 -9.31 -13.12 12.67
C ARG A 10 -8.67 -12.74 14.02
N GLN A 11 -7.91 -11.66 14.05
CA GLN A 11 -7.06 -11.34 15.21
C GLN A 11 -7.83 -10.93 16.47
N ARG A 12 -9.04 -10.38 16.36
CA ARG A 12 -9.80 -9.90 17.54
C ARG A 12 -10.36 -11.02 18.41
N ASP A 13 -10.67 -12.19 17.82
CA ASP A 13 -11.37 -13.28 18.53
C ASP A 13 -10.87 -14.70 18.18
N ASN A 14 -9.82 -14.78 17.38
CA ASN A 14 -9.23 -16.03 16.87
C ASN A 14 -10.20 -16.90 16.06
N ALA A 15 -11.29 -16.34 15.54
CA ALA A 15 -12.22 -17.06 14.68
C ALA A 15 -11.58 -17.38 13.33
N THR A 16 -11.79 -18.61 12.84
CA THR A 16 -11.38 -18.98 11.47
C THR A 16 -12.40 -18.48 10.47
N VAL A 17 -11.94 -17.72 9.49
CA VAL A 17 -12.73 -17.18 8.37
C VAL A 17 -12.12 -17.64 7.06
N TYR A 18 -12.96 -18.12 6.14
CA TYR A 18 -12.50 -18.63 4.84
C TYR A 18 -12.68 -17.57 3.76
N PHE A 19 -11.57 -17.19 3.11
CA PHE A 19 -11.60 -16.28 1.97
C PHE A 19 -11.44 -17.06 0.66
N PRO A 20 -12.34 -16.89 -0.32
CA PRO A 20 -12.20 -17.51 -1.64
C PRO A 20 -10.92 -17.07 -2.33
N VAL A 21 -10.20 -18.02 -2.93
CA VAL A 21 -8.90 -17.75 -3.59
C VAL A 21 -9.03 -16.70 -4.68
N ASN A 22 -10.13 -16.72 -5.43
CA ASN A 22 -10.38 -15.74 -6.49
C ASN A 22 -10.53 -14.31 -5.93
N ILE A 23 -11.24 -14.14 -4.81
CA ILE A 23 -11.37 -12.85 -4.13
C ILE A 23 -9.98 -12.35 -3.69
N ILE A 24 -9.19 -13.25 -3.07
CA ILE A 24 -7.85 -12.90 -2.62
C ILE A 24 -6.98 -12.46 -3.82
N GLY A 25 -6.98 -13.23 -4.92
CA GLY A 25 -6.17 -12.94 -6.10
C GLY A 25 -6.55 -11.66 -6.82
N ASN A 26 -7.84 -11.35 -6.89
CA ASN A 26 -8.34 -10.23 -7.69
C ASN A 26 -8.44 -8.92 -6.92
N LEU A 27 -8.83 -8.94 -5.65
CA LEU A 27 -8.96 -7.70 -4.85
C LEU A 27 -7.65 -7.29 -4.18
N TYR A 28 -6.96 -8.26 -3.58
CA TYR A 28 -5.81 -8.00 -2.73
C TYR A 28 -4.48 -8.22 -3.44
N VAL A 29 -4.48 -8.94 -4.55
CA VAL A 29 -3.30 -9.28 -5.38
C VAL A 29 -2.17 -9.84 -4.51
N SER A 30 -1.02 -9.17 -4.43
CA SER A 30 0.10 -9.52 -3.53
C SER A 30 0.13 -8.71 -2.23
N ASN A 31 -0.79 -7.75 -2.05
CA ASN A 31 -0.79 -6.87 -0.89
C ASN A 31 -0.95 -7.65 0.43
N GLY A 32 -0.12 -7.33 1.41
CA GLY A 32 -0.12 -8.02 2.69
C GLY A 32 0.52 -9.41 2.67
N MET A 33 1.32 -9.75 1.64
CA MET A 33 2.15 -10.96 1.61
C MET A 33 3.57 -10.62 2.06
N SER A 34 4.08 -11.38 3.01
CA SER A 34 5.44 -11.19 3.49
C SER A 34 6.06 -12.47 4.05
N ALA A 35 7.38 -12.47 4.11
CA ALA A 35 8.18 -13.49 4.79
C ALA A 35 9.10 -12.85 5.82
N GLY A 36 9.55 -13.62 6.79
CA GLY A 36 10.48 -13.18 7.83
C GLY A 36 11.09 -14.34 8.58
N ASN A 37 12.06 -14.03 9.44
CA ASN A 37 12.70 -15.02 10.30
C ASN A 37 11.79 -15.44 11.48
N THR A 38 10.82 -14.60 11.82
CA THR A 38 9.84 -14.85 12.86
C THR A 38 8.43 -14.46 12.40
N PRO A 39 7.36 -15.04 12.99
CA PRO A 39 5.99 -14.62 12.68
C PRO A 39 5.74 -13.13 12.89
N ALA A 40 6.28 -12.54 13.96
CA ALA A 40 6.12 -11.12 14.25
C ALA A 40 6.77 -10.24 13.16
N GLU A 41 7.97 -10.61 12.69
CA GLU A 41 8.66 -9.91 11.61
C GLU A 41 7.87 -9.97 10.30
N ALA A 42 7.45 -11.18 9.88
CA ALA A 42 6.67 -11.35 8.66
C ALA A 42 5.35 -10.54 8.72
N ARG A 43 4.61 -10.64 9.82
CA ARG A 43 3.33 -9.93 9.99
C ARG A 43 3.51 -8.40 10.06
N THR A 44 4.58 -7.90 10.72
CA THR A 44 4.91 -6.46 10.74
C THR A 44 5.19 -5.97 9.33
N GLN A 45 5.95 -6.72 8.55
CA GLN A 45 6.23 -6.39 7.16
C GLN A 45 4.98 -6.36 6.30
N ALA A 46 4.09 -7.37 6.45
CA ALA A 46 2.82 -7.44 5.72
C ALA A 46 1.91 -6.25 6.05
N LEU A 47 1.78 -5.88 7.33
CA LEU A 47 0.99 -4.72 7.76
C LEU A 47 1.62 -3.40 7.30
N SER A 48 2.96 -3.30 7.30
CA SER A 48 3.66 -2.12 6.78
C SER A 48 3.35 -1.91 5.30
N GLU A 49 3.37 -2.96 4.48
CA GLU A 49 3.01 -2.86 3.06
C GLU A 49 1.55 -2.40 2.87
N ILE A 50 0.62 -2.91 3.69
CA ILE A 50 -0.78 -2.48 3.67
C ILE A 50 -0.90 -0.99 4.01
N PHE A 51 -0.23 -0.53 5.07
CA PHE A 51 -0.21 0.90 5.44
C PHE A 51 0.37 1.77 4.33
N GLU A 52 1.49 1.35 3.75
CA GLU A 52 2.15 2.07 2.67
C GLU A 52 1.23 2.27 1.48
N ARG A 53 0.64 1.20 0.97
CA ARG A 53 -0.23 1.25 -0.20
C ARG A 53 -1.52 2.01 0.07
N TYR A 54 -2.13 1.79 1.23
CA TYR A 54 -3.34 2.51 1.61
C TYR A 54 -3.10 4.02 1.71
N ALA A 55 -2.04 4.44 2.40
CA ALA A 55 -1.69 5.85 2.51
C ALA A 55 -1.30 6.44 1.15
N LYS A 56 -0.45 5.73 0.37
CA LYS A 56 -0.04 6.16 -0.96
C LYS A 56 -1.23 6.41 -1.88
N PHE A 57 -2.15 5.46 -1.98
CA PHE A 57 -3.29 5.59 -2.88
C PHE A 57 -4.21 6.75 -2.47
N ARG A 58 -4.45 6.92 -1.18
CA ARG A 58 -5.22 8.07 -0.68
C ARG A 58 -4.53 9.39 -0.98
N ILE A 59 -3.23 9.50 -0.69
CA ILE A 59 -2.46 10.71 -0.94
C ILE A 59 -2.52 11.10 -2.42
N ILE A 60 -2.38 10.12 -3.32
CA ILE A 60 -2.38 10.35 -4.76
C ILE A 60 -3.79 10.70 -5.25
N SER A 61 -4.79 9.88 -4.93
CA SER A 61 -6.16 10.07 -5.42
C SER A 61 -6.86 11.31 -4.84
N GLU A 62 -6.52 11.70 -3.61
CA GLU A 62 -7.05 12.92 -2.98
C GLU A 62 -6.22 14.17 -3.34
N GLY A 63 -5.07 14.02 -4.02
CA GLY A 63 -4.19 15.13 -4.40
C GLY A 63 -3.60 15.88 -3.20
N LEU A 64 -3.26 15.15 -2.13
CA LEU A 64 -2.86 15.74 -0.85
C LEU A 64 -1.47 16.38 -0.92
N CYS A 65 -1.33 17.52 -0.25
CA CYS A 65 -0.06 18.15 0.05
C CYS A 65 0.48 17.64 1.39
N LEU A 66 1.67 17.05 1.38
CA LEU A 66 2.28 16.49 2.58
C LEU A 66 3.27 17.47 3.21
N PRO A 67 3.42 17.49 4.55
CA PRO A 67 4.42 18.30 5.22
C PRO A 67 5.83 17.80 4.94
N ASP A 68 6.76 18.71 4.79
CA ASP A 68 8.18 18.39 4.69
C ASP A 68 8.73 17.89 6.03
N VAL A 69 9.58 16.87 5.96
CA VAL A 69 10.32 16.42 7.14
C VAL A 69 11.44 17.44 7.44
N PRO A 70 11.48 18.02 8.65
CA PRO A 70 12.52 18.95 9.02
C PRO A 70 13.92 18.35 8.87
N GLN A 71 14.87 19.12 8.31
CA GLN A 71 16.23 18.63 8.10
C GLN A 71 16.90 18.16 9.41
N ALA A 72 16.53 18.77 10.56
CA ALA A 72 17.02 18.36 11.87
C ALA A 72 16.58 16.93 12.25
N VAL A 73 15.41 16.48 11.75
CA VAL A 73 14.91 15.12 11.96
C VAL A 73 15.68 14.15 11.05
N ILE A 74 15.86 14.48 9.78
CA ILE A 74 16.65 13.68 8.82
C ILE A 74 18.08 13.48 9.34
N ASN A 75 18.68 14.50 9.90
CA ASN A 75 20.06 14.47 10.43
C ASN A 75 20.24 13.54 11.65
N ARG A 76 19.16 13.08 12.28
CA ARG A 76 19.23 12.03 13.31
C ARG A 76 19.71 10.70 12.76
N TYR A 77 19.59 10.50 11.42
CA TYR A 77 19.89 9.27 10.70
C TYR A 77 21.01 9.53 9.66
N PRO A 78 22.30 9.52 10.08
CA PRO A 78 23.42 9.98 9.23
C PRO A 78 23.56 9.23 7.91
N ARG A 79 23.25 7.92 7.89
CA ARG A 79 23.33 7.10 6.66
C ARG A 79 22.28 7.54 5.65
N ILE A 80 21.06 7.77 6.09
CA ILE A 80 19.94 8.24 5.26
C ILE A 80 20.22 9.65 4.76
N ALA A 81 20.66 10.56 5.65
CA ALA A 81 21.05 11.93 5.30
C ALA A 81 22.15 11.95 4.23
N ALA A 82 23.16 11.08 4.36
CA ALA A 82 24.22 10.95 3.36
C ALA A 82 23.69 10.40 2.01
N GLY A 83 22.77 9.43 2.04
CA GLY A 83 22.12 8.93 0.82
C GLY A 83 21.32 10.02 0.09
N ILE A 84 20.53 10.80 0.82
CA ILE A 84 19.78 11.94 0.28
C ILE A 84 20.73 12.97 -0.33
N GLN A 85 21.82 13.31 0.38
CA GLN A 85 22.81 14.26 -0.10
C GLN A 85 23.51 13.75 -1.36
N GLY A 86 23.85 12.46 -1.42
CA GLY A 86 24.46 11.85 -2.61
C GLY A 86 23.57 11.96 -3.86
N LEU A 87 22.26 11.82 -3.73
CA LEU A 87 21.32 12.04 -4.84
C LEU A 87 21.26 13.52 -5.25
N ARG A 88 21.28 14.44 -4.28
CA ARG A 88 21.35 15.88 -4.56
C ARG A 88 22.64 16.27 -5.27
N ASP A 89 23.78 15.71 -4.84
CA ASP A 89 25.09 15.92 -5.47
C ASP A 89 25.14 15.35 -6.90
N ALA A 90 24.35 14.33 -7.18
CA ALA A 90 24.16 13.79 -8.53
C ALA A 90 23.22 14.64 -9.41
N GLY A 91 22.68 15.75 -8.89
CA GLY A 91 21.88 16.73 -9.63
C GLY A 91 20.37 16.55 -9.55
N PHE A 92 19.87 15.65 -8.69
CA PHE A 92 18.43 15.46 -8.48
C PHE A 92 17.89 16.37 -7.39
N GLY A 93 16.63 16.83 -7.56
CA GLY A 93 15.85 17.38 -6.47
C GLY A 93 15.33 16.23 -5.59
N ILE A 94 15.51 16.32 -4.26
CA ILE A 94 14.97 15.33 -3.33
C ILE A 94 14.11 16.02 -2.28
N LEU A 95 12.84 15.64 -2.25
CA LEU A 95 11.89 16.01 -1.21
C LEU A 95 11.72 14.83 -0.26
N VAL A 96 11.65 15.10 1.03
CA VAL A 96 11.34 14.10 2.06
C VAL A 96 10.10 14.59 2.79
N LYS A 97 9.01 13.84 2.66
CA LYS A 97 7.70 14.24 3.18
C LYS A 97 7.16 13.23 4.16
N ASP A 98 6.46 13.71 5.16
CA ASP A 98 5.73 12.88 6.11
C ASP A 98 4.39 12.45 5.50
N ALA A 99 4.29 11.17 5.15
CA ALA A 99 3.10 10.56 4.59
C ALA A 99 2.20 9.90 5.65
N SER A 100 2.42 10.24 6.92
CA SER A 100 1.67 9.66 8.04
C SER A 100 0.23 10.17 8.14
N MET A 101 -0.13 11.19 7.37
CA MET A 101 -1.45 11.83 7.41
C MET A 101 -1.82 12.30 8.84
N GLY A 102 -0.89 13.02 9.47
CA GLY A 102 -1.04 13.51 10.86
C GLY A 102 -0.82 12.43 11.91
N GLY A 103 -0.01 11.42 11.64
CA GLY A 103 0.34 10.33 12.56
C GLY A 103 -0.62 9.15 12.53
N GLN A 104 -1.54 9.08 11.57
CA GLN A 104 -2.47 7.94 11.46
C GLN A 104 -1.76 6.67 10.96
N PHE A 105 -0.77 6.82 10.08
CA PHE A 105 -0.05 5.72 9.44
C PHE A 105 1.46 5.88 9.61
N PRO A 106 2.22 4.79 9.77
CA PRO A 106 3.67 4.86 9.91
C PRO A 106 4.34 4.92 8.53
N VAL A 107 4.02 5.93 7.72
CA VAL A 107 4.43 6.01 6.30
C VAL A 107 5.25 7.27 6.06
N MET A 108 6.35 7.10 5.32
CA MET A 108 7.23 8.16 4.84
C MET A 108 7.21 8.20 3.32
N ASN A 109 7.54 9.36 2.77
CA ASN A 109 7.73 9.54 1.36
C ASN A 109 9.10 10.18 1.06
N VAL A 110 9.75 9.68 0.01
CA VAL A 110 10.89 10.34 -0.63
C VAL A 110 10.56 10.50 -2.12
N THR A 111 10.59 11.73 -2.58
CA THR A 111 10.28 12.09 -3.97
C THR A 111 11.50 12.61 -4.66
N LEU A 112 11.80 12.05 -5.82
CA LEU A 112 12.85 12.49 -6.73
C LEU A 112 12.25 13.40 -7.79
N LEU A 113 12.90 14.52 -8.00
CA LEU A 113 12.63 15.46 -9.09
C LEU A 113 13.83 15.48 -10.02
N ASN A 114 13.62 15.17 -11.30
CA ASN A 114 14.66 15.26 -12.30
C ASN A 114 14.57 16.60 -13.04
N PRO A 115 15.54 17.53 -12.84
CA PRO A 115 15.47 18.84 -13.46
C PRO A 115 15.71 18.83 -14.98
N GLN A 116 16.17 17.71 -15.56
CA GLN A 116 16.43 17.59 -16.98
C GLN A 116 15.17 17.34 -17.79
N ASP A 117 14.23 16.57 -17.24
CA ASP A 117 12.99 16.18 -17.92
C ASP A 117 11.71 16.57 -17.15
N GLN A 118 11.87 17.24 -16.00
CA GLN A 118 10.79 17.62 -15.07
C GLN A 118 10.05 16.42 -14.48
N GLY A 119 10.59 15.21 -14.64
CA GLY A 119 10.02 13.98 -14.13
C GLY A 119 9.96 13.98 -12.60
N CYS A 120 8.88 13.43 -12.08
CA CYS A 120 8.62 13.30 -10.66
C CYS A 120 8.38 11.83 -10.31
N PHE A 121 9.13 11.32 -9.32
CA PHE A 121 9.03 9.93 -8.91
C PHE A 121 8.94 9.83 -7.39
N ALA A 122 7.75 9.46 -6.90
CA ALA A 122 7.45 9.40 -5.47
C ALA A 122 7.47 7.96 -4.96
N ARG A 123 8.32 7.68 -3.98
CA ARG A 123 8.37 6.40 -3.29
C ARG A 123 7.92 6.53 -1.84
N PHE A 124 7.21 5.53 -1.40
CA PHE A 124 6.70 5.45 -0.04
C PHE A 124 7.38 4.29 0.67
N GLY A 125 7.45 4.38 1.98
CA GLY A 125 7.96 3.31 2.82
C GLY A 125 7.27 3.37 4.17
N ALA A 126 6.89 2.21 4.69
CA ALA A 126 6.18 2.12 5.94
C ALA A 126 6.88 1.22 6.94
N HIS A 127 6.90 1.64 8.18
CA HIS A 127 7.29 0.84 9.34
C HIS A 127 6.96 1.61 10.63
N PRO A 128 6.59 0.95 11.75
CA PRO A 128 6.42 1.62 13.04
C PRO A 128 7.64 2.43 13.48
N ARG A 129 8.86 2.02 13.09
CA ARG A 129 10.09 2.78 13.33
C ARG A 129 10.34 3.75 12.19
N PHE A 130 10.42 5.04 12.54
CA PHE A 130 10.62 6.12 11.59
C PHE A 130 11.85 5.92 10.68
N GLU A 131 13.00 5.56 11.28
CA GLU A 131 14.23 5.30 10.53
C GLU A 131 14.02 4.24 9.43
N VAL A 132 13.37 3.13 9.78
CA VAL A 132 13.13 2.03 8.83
C VAL A 132 12.18 2.46 7.72
N ALA A 133 11.10 3.20 8.04
CA ALA A 133 10.17 3.72 7.04
C ALA A 133 10.88 4.67 6.06
N LEU A 134 11.70 5.59 6.57
CA LEU A 134 12.43 6.54 5.75
C LEU A 134 13.53 5.86 4.91
N GLU A 135 14.28 4.90 5.48
CA GLU A 135 15.28 4.12 4.76
C GLU A 135 14.65 3.35 3.60
N ARG A 136 13.49 2.73 3.81
CA ARG A 136 12.75 2.03 2.75
C ARG A 136 12.35 2.97 1.63
N ALA A 137 11.70 4.09 1.96
CA ALA A 137 11.30 5.07 0.95
C ALA A 137 12.49 5.56 0.10
N LEU A 138 13.67 5.75 0.72
CA LEU A 138 14.88 6.17 0.02
C LEU A 138 15.47 5.04 -0.84
N THR A 139 15.60 3.82 -0.30
CA THR A 139 16.23 2.72 -1.03
C THR A 139 15.39 2.25 -2.21
N GLU A 140 14.08 2.35 -2.11
CA GLU A 140 13.17 1.99 -3.20
C GLU A 140 13.22 2.96 -4.39
N LEU A 141 13.71 4.20 -4.22
CA LEU A 141 13.99 5.07 -5.37
C LEU A 141 14.97 4.44 -6.35
N LEU A 142 15.97 3.71 -5.80
CA LEU A 142 17.05 3.11 -6.57
C LEU A 142 16.83 1.62 -6.88
N GLN A 143 15.75 1.03 -6.40
CA GLN A 143 15.51 -0.39 -6.55
C GLN A 143 15.55 -0.84 -8.01
N GLY A 144 16.60 -1.59 -8.35
CA GLY A 144 16.81 -2.10 -9.71
C GLY A 144 17.19 -1.05 -10.76
N ARG A 145 17.49 0.19 -10.36
CA ARG A 145 17.86 1.29 -11.26
C ARG A 145 19.25 1.82 -10.97
N ALA A 146 20.01 2.11 -12.02
CA ALA A 146 21.23 2.91 -11.93
C ALA A 146 20.86 4.42 -11.93
N LEU A 147 21.77 5.29 -11.50
CA LEU A 147 21.50 6.74 -11.43
C LEU A 147 21.15 7.37 -12.78
N ASP A 148 21.71 6.87 -13.87
CA ASP A 148 21.41 7.29 -15.24
C ASP A 148 20.04 6.80 -15.75
N ALA A 149 19.42 5.87 -15.05
CA ALA A 149 18.08 5.37 -15.33
C ALA A 149 16.97 6.04 -14.47
N LEU A 150 17.32 7.12 -13.75
CA LEU A 150 16.37 7.91 -12.94
C LEU A 150 15.75 9.07 -13.75
N GLY A 151 15.35 8.81 -14.98
CA GLY A 151 14.68 9.76 -15.87
C GLY A 151 13.51 9.11 -16.59
N GLY A 152 12.75 9.95 -17.33
CA GLY A 152 11.59 9.48 -18.11
C GLY A 152 10.32 9.28 -17.27
N PHE A 153 10.30 9.73 -16.01
CA PHE A 153 9.08 9.75 -15.20
C PHE A 153 8.16 10.89 -15.66
N PRO A 154 6.84 10.76 -15.50
CA PRO A 154 5.92 11.83 -15.86
C PRO A 154 6.16 13.08 -15.00
N ALA A 155 5.92 14.25 -15.58
CA ALA A 155 5.79 15.49 -14.82
C ALA A 155 4.49 15.47 -14.00
N PRO A 156 4.41 16.21 -12.89
CA PRO A 156 3.19 16.34 -12.12
C PRO A 156 2.04 16.90 -12.95
N GLY A 157 0.83 16.33 -12.78
CA GLY A 157 -0.39 16.76 -13.45
C GLY A 157 -1.16 17.81 -12.64
N PHE A 158 -2.03 18.58 -13.32
CA PHE A 158 -2.94 19.55 -12.70
C PHE A 158 -4.38 19.04 -12.63
N ASP A 159 -4.69 17.98 -13.36
CA ASP A 159 -6.01 17.38 -13.38
C ASP A 159 -6.10 16.28 -12.33
N LEU A 160 -6.85 16.54 -11.26
CA LEU A 160 -7.02 15.59 -10.17
C LEU A 160 -7.84 14.37 -10.60
N GLU A 161 -8.80 14.51 -11.53
CA GLU A 161 -9.59 13.38 -12.01
C GLU A 161 -8.70 12.40 -12.79
N GLU A 162 -7.77 12.91 -13.60
CA GLU A 162 -6.78 12.08 -14.29
C GLU A 162 -5.86 11.39 -13.29
N VAL A 163 -5.32 12.13 -12.31
CA VAL A 163 -4.42 11.59 -11.28
C VAL A 163 -5.11 10.55 -10.41
N ALA A 164 -6.37 10.74 -10.06
CA ALA A 164 -7.17 9.81 -9.26
C ALA A 164 -7.74 8.63 -10.05
N SER A 165 -7.55 8.60 -11.38
CA SER A 165 -8.12 7.56 -12.23
C SER A 165 -7.57 6.17 -11.90
N SER A 166 -8.41 5.14 -12.06
CA SER A 166 -8.02 3.75 -11.81
C SER A 166 -6.76 3.33 -12.59
N PRO A 167 -6.58 3.69 -13.88
CA PRO A 167 -5.36 3.37 -14.61
C PRO A 167 -4.10 4.00 -13.99
N ASN A 168 -4.17 5.25 -13.53
CA ASN A 168 -3.02 5.90 -12.89
C ASN A 168 -2.70 5.27 -11.53
N ILE A 169 -3.70 4.94 -10.74
CA ILE A 169 -3.52 4.24 -9.44
C ILE A 169 -2.91 2.85 -9.67
N GLU A 170 -3.30 2.14 -10.72
CA GLU A 170 -2.70 0.86 -11.09
C GLU A 170 -1.21 0.99 -11.45
N ILE A 171 -0.81 2.01 -12.21
CA ILE A 171 0.61 2.31 -12.48
C ILE A 171 1.36 2.55 -11.17
N HIS A 172 0.78 3.30 -10.24
CA HIS A 172 1.37 3.49 -8.91
C HIS A 172 1.48 2.19 -8.10
N PHE A 173 0.56 1.26 -8.29
CA PHE A 173 0.65 -0.07 -7.69
C PHE A 173 1.80 -0.89 -8.30
N VAL A 174 1.93 -0.90 -9.63
CA VAL A 174 2.90 -1.74 -10.35
C VAL A 174 4.34 -1.30 -10.09
N ASP A 175 4.66 -0.03 -10.31
CA ASP A 175 6.04 0.46 -10.25
C ASP A 175 6.22 1.88 -9.68
N SER A 176 5.13 2.51 -9.25
CA SER A 176 5.06 3.88 -8.71
C SER A 176 5.41 4.99 -9.71
N SER A 177 5.43 4.70 -11.02
CA SER A 177 5.76 5.68 -12.07
C SER A 177 4.56 6.49 -12.56
N GLY A 178 3.40 6.39 -11.91
CA GLY A 178 2.21 7.14 -12.25
C GLY A 178 2.36 8.65 -12.02
N VAL A 179 1.43 9.42 -12.59
CA VAL A 179 1.36 10.87 -12.42
C VAL A 179 0.93 11.21 -11.01
N ILE A 180 1.58 12.20 -10.39
CA ILE A 180 1.14 12.78 -9.11
C ILE A 180 0.55 14.18 -9.35
N HIS A 181 -0.39 14.58 -8.51
CA HIS A 181 -0.97 15.93 -8.60
C HIS A 181 0.04 16.99 -8.18
N TRP A 182 0.03 18.16 -8.86
CA TRP A 182 0.93 19.27 -8.57
C TRP A 182 0.88 19.73 -7.11
N ASN A 183 -0.29 19.64 -6.47
CA ASN A 183 -0.47 19.98 -5.05
C ASN A 183 0.47 19.20 -4.11
N PHE A 184 0.85 17.98 -4.49
CA PHE A 184 1.79 17.18 -3.72
C PHE A 184 3.14 17.86 -3.50
N LEU A 185 3.56 18.71 -4.42
CA LEU A 185 4.79 19.50 -4.35
C LEU A 185 4.60 20.84 -3.62
N GLY A 186 3.38 21.15 -3.19
CA GLY A 186 3.03 22.41 -2.53
C GLY A 186 3.70 22.62 -1.18
N ASP A 187 3.56 23.84 -0.67
CA ASP A 187 4.08 24.31 0.63
C ASP A 187 2.99 24.55 1.68
N GLN A 188 1.72 24.22 1.35
CA GLN A 188 0.59 24.33 2.25
C GLN A 188 0.08 22.90 2.58
N PRO A 189 0.68 22.22 3.57
CA PRO A 189 0.36 20.85 3.86
C PRO A 189 -1.03 20.69 4.49
N ASP A 190 -1.74 19.65 4.08
CA ASP A 190 -3.06 19.28 4.61
C ASP A 190 -3.00 18.70 6.03
N PHE A 191 -1.82 18.30 6.48
CA PHE A 191 -1.58 17.75 7.81
C PHE A 191 -0.34 18.40 8.45
N PRO A 192 -0.28 18.50 9.78
CA PRO A 192 0.94 18.88 10.47
C PRO A 192 1.96 17.73 10.39
N PHE A 193 3.25 18.08 10.37
CA PHE A 193 4.33 17.09 10.52
C PHE A 193 4.19 16.34 11.85
N HIS A 194 4.30 15.02 11.79
CA HIS A 194 4.25 14.15 12.96
C HIS A 194 5.58 13.42 13.14
N ASP A 195 6.32 13.76 14.20
CA ASP A 195 7.59 13.11 14.55
C ASP A 195 7.32 11.87 15.39
N TRP A 196 7.15 10.72 14.76
CA TRP A 196 7.04 9.47 15.50
C TRP A 196 8.42 8.82 15.65
N ASN A 197 8.66 8.21 16.75
CA ASN A 197 9.88 7.44 17.00
C ASN A 197 9.54 6.25 17.91
N PHE A 198 8.80 5.30 17.35
CA PHE A 198 8.55 4.07 18.07
C PHE A 198 9.83 3.24 18.12
N SER A 199 10.22 2.85 19.32
CA SER A 199 11.35 1.96 19.55
C SER A 199 10.91 0.79 20.42
N GLY A 200 10.98 -0.41 19.88
CA GLY A 200 10.54 -1.61 20.57
C GLY A 200 11.16 -2.87 19.96
N THR A 201 10.74 -3.99 20.45
CA THR A 201 11.01 -5.29 19.84
C THR A 201 10.14 -5.49 18.60
N THR A 202 10.47 -6.45 17.75
CA THR A 202 9.65 -6.80 16.58
C THR A 202 8.21 -7.20 16.97
N ALA A 203 8.03 -7.81 18.14
CA ALA A 203 6.70 -8.15 18.67
C ALA A 203 5.89 -6.89 19.00
N GLU A 204 6.53 -5.87 19.55
CA GLU A 204 5.91 -4.58 19.86
C GLU A 204 5.63 -3.77 18.60
N ASP A 205 6.48 -3.83 17.57
CA ASP A 205 6.21 -3.27 16.24
C ASP A 205 4.93 -3.86 15.65
N TYR A 206 4.76 -5.19 15.73
CA TYR A 206 3.55 -5.86 15.28
C TYR A 206 2.32 -5.41 16.07
N GLN A 207 2.42 -5.40 17.41
CA GLN A 207 1.31 -4.99 18.28
C GLN A 207 0.89 -3.54 18.04
N TRP A 208 1.86 -2.64 17.83
CA TRP A 208 1.59 -1.26 17.47
C TRP A 208 0.76 -1.17 16.17
N SER A 209 1.16 -1.92 15.14
CA SER A 209 0.47 -1.96 13.85
C SER A 209 -0.96 -2.51 13.99
N VAL A 210 -1.13 -3.57 14.78
CA VAL A 210 -2.45 -4.14 15.08
C VAL A 210 -3.35 -3.11 15.78
N ASN A 211 -2.83 -2.43 16.80
CA ASN A 211 -3.59 -1.43 17.56
C ASN A 211 -4.01 -0.25 16.67
N ALA A 212 -3.13 0.20 15.76
CA ALA A 212 -3.45 1.27 14.82
C ALA A 212 -4.62 0.91 13.89
N ILE A 213 -4.64 -0.31 13.36
CA ILE A 213 -5.74 -0.80 12.50
C ILE A 213 -7.04 -0.98 13.30
N GLN A 214 -6.96 -1.54 14.49
CA GLN A 214 -8.12 -1.74 15.36
C GLN A 214 -8.73 -0.42 15.82
N ALA A 215 -7.92 0.62 16.06
CA ALA A 215 -8.40 1.96 16.37
C ALA A 215 -9.22 2.59 15.22
N MET A 216 -9.00 2.15 13.97
CA MET A 216 -9.83 2.51 12.81
C MET A 216 -11.10 1.65 12.67
N GLY A 217 -11.38 0.77 13.63
CA GLY A 217 -12.55 -0.12 13.61
C GLY A 217 -12.47 -1.24 12.58
N ARG A 218 -11.26 -1.61 12.13
CA ARG A 218 -11.07 -2.64 11.10
C ARG A 218 -10.58 -3.95 11.69
N ASP A 219 -10.98 -5.05 11.05
CA ASP A 219 -10.53 -6.40 11.39
C ASP A 219 -9.26 -6.77 10.61
N ILE A 220 -8.41 -7.56 11.25
CA ILE A 220 -7.19 -8.12 10.66
C ILE A 220 -7.35 -9.63 10.56
N TYR A 221 -7.11 -10.19 9.38
CA TYR A 221 -7.15 -11.60 9.09
C TYR A 221 -5.77 -12.08 8.67
N VAL A 222 -5.25 -13.11 9.33
CA VAL A 222 -3.89 -13.62 9.10
C VAL A 222 -3.93 -15.09 8.70
N ALA A 223 -3.29 -15.42 7.60
CA ALA A 223 -2.92 -16.79 7.25
C ALA A 223 -1.40 -16.92 7.37
N ASP A 224 -0.94 -17.81 8.25
CA ASP A 224 0.49 -18.08 8.47
C ASP A 224 0.92 -19.36 7.76
N PHE A 225 2.11 -19.34 7.24
CA PHE A 225 2.77 -20.46 6.57
C PHE A 225 4.18 -20.63 7.14
N GLN A 226 4.59 -21.87 7.33
CA GLN A 226 5.97 -22.19 7.69
C GLN A 226 6.49 -23.26 6.74
N HIS A 227 7.59 -22.97 6.06
CA HIS A 227 8.23 -23.91 5.15
C HIS A 227 9.75 -23.73 5.17
N LEU A 228 10.48 -24.83 5.25
CA LEU A 228 11.96 -24.84 5.27
C LEU A 228 12.59 -23.88 6.31
N GLY A 229 11.94 -23.70 7.47
CA GLY A 229 12.43 -22.81 8.53
C GLY A 229 12.16 -21.32 8.31
N VAL A 230 11.49 -20.95 7.22
CA VAL A 230 11.06 -19.58 6.94
C VAL A 230 9.58 -19.43 7.29
N TYR A 231 9.24 -18.31 7.94
CA TYR A 231 7.86 -17.91 8.15
C TYR A 231 7.41 -17.02 7.00
N ALA A 232 6.22 -17.28 6.49
CA ALA A 232 5.52 -16.41 5.58
C ALA A 232 4.10 -16.18 6.10
N CYS A 233 3.53 -15.05 5.78
CA CYS A 233 2.12 -14.79 6.09
C CYS A 233 1.44 -14.06 4.95
N ARG A 234 0.13 -14.14 4.97
CA ARG A 234 -0.72 -13.23 4.22
C ARG A 234 -1.70 -12.57 5.19
N VAL A 235 -1.72 -11.27 5.16
CA VAL A 235 -2.60 -10.45 5.99
C VAL A 235 -3.62 -9.77 5.10
N LEU A 236 -4.90 -9.79 5.50
CA LEU A 236 -5.97 -9.05 4.86
C LEU A 236 -6.59 -8.11 5.89
N VAL A 237 -6.81 -6.87 5.47
CA VAL A 237 -7.53 -5.84 6.23
C VAL A 237 -8.62 -5.28 5.32
N PRO A 238 -9.83 -5.87 5.31
CA PRO A 238 -10.91 -5.44 4.44
C PRO A 238 -11.23 -3.95 4.57
N GLY A 239 -11.37 -3.29 3.43
CA GLY A 239 -11.53 -1.83 3.32
C GLY A 239 -10.22 -1.05 3.45
N MET A 240 -9.06 -1.72 3.44
CA MET A 240 -7.74 -1.08 3.53
C MET A 240 -6.67 -1.76 2.67
N SER A 241 -6.75 -3.06 2.47
CA SER A 241 -5.73 -3.84 1.76
C SER A 241 -6.13 -4.20 0.32
N GLU A 242 -7.29 -3.80 -0.15
CA GLU A 242 -7.70 -3.93 -1.54
C GLU A 242 -6.80 -3.08 -2.44
N ILE A 243 -6.39 -3.65 -3.57
CA ILE A 243 -5.66 -2.94 -4.62
C ILE A 243 -6.64 -2.40 -5.66
N TYR A 244 -7.64 -3.20 -6.00
CA TYR A 244 -8.66 -2.79 -6.95
C TYR A 244 -9.96 -2.42 -6.21
N PRO A 245 -10.61 -1.30 -6.59
CA PRO A 245 -11.91 -0.93 -6.01
C PRO A 245 -12.94 -2.03 -6.30
N VAL A 246 -13.75 -2.36 -5.30
CA VAL A 246 -14.77 -3.41 -5.44
C VAL A 246 -15.84 -3.00 -6.47
N ASP A 247 -16.12 -1.70 -6.55
CA ASP A 247 -17.21 -1.15 -7.37
C ASP A 247 -16.85 -0.96 -8.83
N GLU A 248 -15.55 -0.86 -9.17
CA GLU A 248 -15.05 -0.62 -10.53
C GLU A 248 -14.42 -1.86 -11.16
N LEU A 249 -14.54 -3.02 -10.54
CA LEU A 249 -14.02 -4.26 -11.08
C LEU A 249 -14.82 -4.65 -12.34
N GLU A 250 -14.57 -3.98 -13.44
CA GLU A 250 -14.67 -4.61 -14.73
C GLU A 250 -13.55 -5.66 -14.76
N TRP A 251 -13.97 -6.88 -14.46
CA TRP A 251 -13.06 -8.01 -14.43
C TRP A 251 -12.64 -8.33 -15.86
N GLU A 252 -11.61 -7.69 -16.38
CA GLU A 252 -10.92 -8.11 -17.61
C GLU A 252 -10.32 -9.52 -17.52
N ASN A 253 -10.53 -10.13 -16.41
CA ASN A 253 -10.02 -11.43 -16.10
C ASN A 253 -11.02 -12.48 -16.64
N ASN A 254 -10.56 -13.29 -17.57
CA ASN A 254 -11.24 -14.46 -18.14
C ASN A 254 -11.47 -15.57 -17.09
N SER A 255 -11.53 -15.23 -15.80
CA SER A 255 -11.79 -16.23 -14.77
C SER A 255 -13.25 -16.68 -14.80
N ILE A 256 -13.45 -17.93 -14.42
CA ILE A 256 -14.75 -18.57 -14.26
C ILE A 256 -15.67 -17.84 -13.24
N ALA A 257 -15.12 -16.90 -12.48
CA ALA A 257 -15.86 -16.09 -11.52
C ALA A 257 -16.76 -15.03 -12.18
N ASN A 258 -16.41 -14.51 -13.37
CA ASN A 258 -17.21 -13.51 -14.06
C ASN A 258 -18.60 -14.00 -14.43
N PRO A 259 -18.74 -15.15 -15.12
CA PRO A 259 -20.07 -15.71 -15.43
C PRO A 259 -20.90 -15.98 -14.16
N ILE A 260 -20.27 -16.41 -13.06
CA ILE A 260 -20.94 -16.63 -11.78
C ILE A 260 -21.43 -15.32 -11.18
N ARG A 261 -20.63 -14.26 -11.24
CA ARG A 261 -21.04 -12.93 -10.75
C ARG A 261 -22.20 -12.36 -11.56
N GLU A 262 -22.11 -12.42 -12.88
CA GLU A 262 -23.20 -11.99 -13.77
C GLU A 262 -24.48 -12.78 -13.48
N ALA A 263 -24.37 -14.10 -13.28
CA ALA A 263 -25.51 -14.93 -12.91
C ALA A 263 -26.10 -14.51 -11.55
N ILE A 264 -25.27 -14.22 -10.55
CA ILE A 264 -25.73 -13.76 -9.21
C ILE A 264 -26.36 -12.37 -9.29
N LEU A 265 -25.81 -11.44 -10.06
CA LEU A 265 -26.37 -10.11 -10.24
C LEU A 265 -27.71 -10.16 -10.96
N ASN A 266 -27.84 -11.05 -11.94
CA ASN A 266 -29.09 -11.25 -12.69
C ASN A 266 -30.15 -12.00 -11.85
N LEU A 267 -29.74 -12.78 -10.83
CA LEU A 267 -30.68 -13.43 -9.89
C LEU A 267 -31.45 -12.42 -9.01
N SER A 268 -30.92 -11.21 -8.81
CA SER A 268 -31.62 -10.16 -8.07
C SER A 268 -32.83 -9.60 -8.83
N ASP A 269 -32.87 -9.84 -10.14
CA ASP A 269 -33.91 -9.33 -11.04
C ASP A 269 -34.93 -10.45 -11.44
N LEU A 270 -34.68 -11.70 -10.98
CA LEU A 270 -35.57 -12.82 -11.24
C LEU A 270 -36.67 -12.91 -10.17
N ASP A 271 -37.90 -13.12 -10.61
CA ASP A 271 -39.02 -13.44 -9.73
C ASP A 271 -38.76 -14.77 -8.98
N HIS A 272 -39.30 -14.89 -7.77
CA HIS A 272 -39.08 -16.03 -6.85
C HIS A 272 -39.36 -17.40 -7.47
N ASP A 273 -40.22 -17.48 -8.48
CA ASP A 273 -40.60 -18.72 -9.17
C ASP A 273 -39.54 -19.20 -10.19
N GLU A 274 -38.70 -18.33 -10.74
CA GLU A 274 -37.61 -18.66 -11.68
C GLU A 274 -36.33 -19.13 -10.96
N CYS A 275 -36.19 -18.79 -9.67
CA CYS A 275 -35.03 -19.20 -8.86
C CYS A 275 -35.05 -20.71 -8.53
N SER A 276 -36.20 -21.36 -8.50
CA SER A 276 -36.29 -22.79 -8.19
C SER A 276 -35.77 -23.67 -9.32
N ASP A 277 -35.96 -23.29 -10.57
CA ASP A 277 -35.54 -24.08 -11.74
C ASP A 277 -34.03 -24.05 -12.00
N LEU A 278 -33.30 -23.02 -11.49
CA LEU A 278 -31.85 -22.89 -11.60
C LEU A 278 -31.07 -23.69 -10.54
N MET A 279 -31.75 -24.12 -9.47
CA MET A 279 -31.14 -24.93 -8.40
C MET A 279 -31.24 -26.45 -8.64
N GLU A 280 -32.02 -26.88 -9.61
CA GLU A 280 -32.20 -28.32 -9.97
C GLU A 280 -31.33 -28.78 -11.16
N THR A 281 -30.52 -27.92 -11.76
CA THR A 281 -29.54 -28.24 -12.82
C THR A 281 -28.12 -28.13 -12.32
#